data_0a5e3ee0a82152b37ec56c78a0d5a613
#
_entry.id   0a5e3ee0a82152b37ec56c78a0d5a613
#
_cell.length_a   1.000
_cell.length_b   1.000
_cell.length_c   1.000
_cell.angle_alpha   90.00
_cell.angle_beta   90.00
_cell.angle_gamma   90.00
#
_symmetry.space_group_name_H-M   'P 1'
#
loop_
_entity.id
_entity.type
_entity.pdbx_description
1 polymer ?
#
loop_
_entity_poly.entity_id
_entity_poly.type
_entity_poly.pdbx_seq_one_letter_code
_entity_poly.pdbx_strand_id
1 'polypeptide(L)'
;MQLKWTDLAEKDLDNIETYIATENSPLVAVDAVLKVLNSCELILSNHPQAGRPGRVSGTRELVINGLPLIVVYRIVDRLDQLQILRVLHDAQQWPVGD
;
A
#
# COMPACT_ATOMS: atom_id res chain seq x y z
N MET A 1 8.72 10.86 10.19
CA MET A 1 9.29 9.96 9.18
C MET A 1 8.65 10.25 7.84
N GLN A 2 9.46 10.43 6.80
CA GLN A 2 8.98 10.82 5.47
C GLN A 2 8.48 9.60 4.70
N LEU A 3 7.28 9.71 4.13
CA LEU A 3 6.75 8.67 3.24
C LEU A 3 7.36 8.83 1.85
N LYS A 4 7.82 7.72 1.29
CA LYS A 4 8.32 7.66 -0.08
C LYS A 4 7.59 6.57 -0.83
N TRP A 5 6.94 6.93 -1.92
CA TRP A 5 6.28 5.98 -2.81
C TRP A 5 7.26 5.55 -3.89
N THR A 6 7.47 4.25 -4.03
CA THR A 6 8.26 3.73 -5.14
C THR A 6 7.46 3.80 -6.43
N ASP A 7 8.16 3.81 -7.56
CA ASP A 7 7.48 3.81 -8.87
C ASP A 7 6.56 2.61 -9.02
N LEU A 8 6.99 1.46 -8.52
CA LEU A 8 6.19 0.24 -8.60
C LEU A 8 4.93 0.34 -7.77
N ALA A 9 5.01 0.92 -6.57
CA ALA A 9 3.82 1.10 -5.74
C ALA A 9 2.84 2.08 -6.38
N GLU A 10 3.33 3.16 -6.99
CA GLU A 10 2.49 4.10 -7.72
C GLU A 10 1.79 3.41 -8.90
N LYS A 11 2.52 2.57 -9.62
CA LYS A 11 1.95 1.81 -10.73
C LYS A 11 0.89 0.82 -10.24
N ASP A 12 1.14 0.16 -9.11
CA ASP A 12 0.14 -0.72 -8.51
C ASP A 12 -1.15 0.04 -8.23
N LEU A 13 -1.03 1.24 -7.66
CA LEU A 13 -2.20 2.04 -7.30
C LEU A 13 -2.97 2.48 -8.55
N ASP A 14 -2.26 2.88 -9.60
CA ASP A 14 -2.88 3.24 -10.88
C ASP A 14 -3.64 2.05 -11.49
N ASN A 15 -3.03 0.87 -11.44
CA ASN A 15 -3.67 -0.35 -11.97
C ASN A 15 -4.91 -0.72 -11.17
N ILE A 16 -4.85 -0.58 -9.85
CA ILE A 16 -5.99 -0.84 -8.97
C ILE A 16 -7.12 0.13 -9.28
N GLU A 17 -6.80 1.40 -9.46
CA GLU A 17 -7.80 2.42 -9.80
C GLU A 17 -8.49 2.08 -11.12
N THR A 18 -7.73 1.74 -12.14
CA THR A 18 -8.26 1.35 -13.45
C THR A 18 -9.17 0.14 -13.34
N TYR A 19 -8.74 -0.88 -12.60
CA TYR A 19 -9.54 -2.09 -12.40
C TYR A 19 -10.87 -1.78 -11.72
N ILE A 20 -10.84 -1.02 -10.62
CA ILE A 20 -12.06 -0.68 -9.89
C ILE A 20 -12.98 0.20 -10.74
N ALA A 21 -12.42 1.18 -11.47
CA ALA A 21 -13.22 2.03 -12.35
C ALA A 21 -13.94 1.22 -13.42
N THR A 22 -13.30 0.18 -13.94
CA THR A 22 -13.86 -0.70 -14.97
C THR A 22 -14.93 -1.63 -14.38
N GLU A 23 -14.64 -2.23 -13.20
CA GLU A 23 -15.52 -3.23 -12.61
C GLU A 23 -16.68 -2.62 -11.81
N ASN A 24 -16.52 -1.40 -11.34
CA ASN A 24 -17.54 -0.71 -10.52
C ASN A 24 -17.87 0.65 -11.13
N SER A 25 -17.15 1.67 -10.69
CA SER A 25 -17.35 3.02 -11.20
C SER A 25 -16.12 3.88 -10.93
N PRO A 26 -15.93 4.98 -11.67
CA PRO A 26 -14.84 5.92 -11.38
C PRO A 26 -14.91 6.51 -9.98
N LEU A 27 -16.10 6.76 -9.44
CA LEU A 27 -16.24 7.28 -8.07
C LEU A 27 -15.77 6.29 -7.02
N VAL A 28 -16.10 5.01 -7.19
CA VAL A 28 -15.66 3.95 -6.28
C VAL A 28 -14.14 3.81 -6.36
N ALA A 29 -13.57 3.93 -7.55
CA ALA A 29 -12.11 3.87 -7.74
C ALA A 29 -11.40 5.01 -7.03
N VAL A 30 -11.88 6.23 -7.18
CA VAL A 30 -11.31 7.40 -6.51
C VAL A 30 -11.38 7.25 -5.00
N ASP A 31 -12.52 6.79 -4.49
CA ASP A 31 -12.69 6.57 -3.04
C ASP A 31 -11.69 5.55 -2.51
N ALA A 32 -11.48 4.46 -3.24
CA ALA A 32 -10.51 3.43 -2.83
C ALA A 32 -9.08 3.99 -2.81
N VAL A 33 -8.68 4.74 -3.84
CA VAL A 33 -7.36 5.37 -3.90
C VAL A 33 -7.17 6.33 -2.74
N LEU A 34 -8.17 7.17 -2.44
CA LEU A 34 -8.09 8.10 -1.32
C LEU A 34 -7.97 7.39 0.01
N LYS A 35 -8.66 6.27 0.18
CA LYS A 35 -8.53 5.47 1.42
C LYS A 35 -7.12 4.93 1.59
N VAL A 36 -6.49 4.47 0.52
CA VAL A 36 -5.09 4.00 0.58
C VAL A 36 -4.16 5.15 0.96
N LEU A 37 -4.27 6.28 0.25
CA LEU A 37 -3.41 7.43 0.49
C LEU A 37 -3.58 7.98 1.91
N ASN A 38 -4.82 8.12 2.36
CA ASN A 38 -5.10 8.62 3.70
C ASN A 38 -4.62 7.68 4.79
N SER A 39 -4.77 6.37 4.59
CA SER A 39 -4.28 5.38 5.56
C SER A 39 -2.78 5.47 5.70
N CYS A 40 -2.05 5.58 4.60
CA CYS A 40 -0.59 5.73 4.64
C CYS A 40 -0.21 7.02 5.37
N GLU A 41 -0.84 8.14 5.02
CA GLU A 41 -0.52 9.44 5.62
C GLU A 41 -0.86 9.49 7.11
N LEU A 42 -2.05 9.04 7.49
CA LEU A 42 -2.54 9.19 8.86
C LEU A 42 -2.02 8.10 9.80
N ILE A 43 -1.88 6.89 9.31
CA ILE A 43 -1.47 5.77 10.15
C ILE A 43 0.05 5.63 10.16
N LEU A 44 0.65 5.45 8.98
CA LEU A 44 2.07 5.10 8.91
C LEU A 44 2.98 6.28 9.27
N SER A 45 2.59 7.51 8.99
CA SER A 45 3.37 8.68 9.39
C SER A 45 3.49 8.81 10.90
N ASN A 46 2.43 8.44 11.62
CA ASN A 46 2.39 8.54 13.08
C ASN A 46 2.79 7.23 13.76
N HIS A 47 2.53 6.09 13.13
CA HIS A 47 2.77 4.76 13.68
C HIS A 47 3.43 3.87 12.62
N PRO A 48 4.75 4.07 12.36
CA PRO A 48 5.42 3.31 11.30
C PRO A 48 5.36 1.79 11.48
N GLN A 49 5.19 1.33 12.72
CA GLN A 49 5.15 -0.10 13.03
C GLN A 49 3.72 -0.65 13.10
N ALA A 50 2.72 0.11 12.61
CA ALA A 50 1.33 -0.33 12.64
C ALA A 50 1.07 -1.58 11.79
N GLY A 51 1.81 -1.74 10.67
CA GLY A 51 1.68 -2.93 9.83
C GLY A 51 2.27 -4.16 10.50
N ARG A 52 1.69 -5.31 10.19
CA ARG A 52 2.21 -6.60 10.67
C ARG A 52 3.53 -6.91 9.96
N PRO A 53 4.38 -7.79 10.53
CA PRO A 53 5.56 -8.28 9.81
C PRO A 53 5.14 -8.87 8.46
N GLY A 54 5.86 -8.49 7.40
CA GLY A 54 5.52 -8.90 6.05
C GLY A 54 6.01 -10.30 5.71
N ARG A 55 5.50 -10.83 4.61
CA ARG A 55 5.90 -12.14 4.09
C ARG A 55 7.35 -12.14 3.62
N VAL A 56 7.85 -10.98 3.21
CA VAL A 56 9.26 -10.80 2.86
C VAL A 56 9.97 -10.19 4.06
N SER A 57 11.12 -10.76 4.43
CA SER A 57 11.90 -10.28 5.56
C SER A 57 12.24 -8.79 5.40
N GLY A 58 12.10 -8.04 6.48
CA GLY A 58 12.39 -6.60 6.48
C GLY A 58 11.24 -5.73 5.99
N THR A 59 10.12 -6.34 5.61
CA THR A 59 8.93 -5.59 5.20
C THR A 59 7.82 -5.69 6.24
N ARG A 60 6.85 -4.78 6.09
CA ARG A 60 5.62 -4.80 6.86
C ARG A 60 4.44 -4.67 5.92
N GLU A 61 3.27 -5.09 6.37
CA GLU A 61 2.04 -5.06 5.57
C GLU A 61 0.93 -4.40 6.37
N LEU A 62 0.37 -3.34 5.81
CA LEU A 62 -0.78 -2.65 6.39
C LEU A 62 -2.03 -3.01 5.60
N VAL A 63 -2.98 -3.67 6.26
CA VAL A 63 -4.28 -3.97 5.65
C VAL A 63 -5.13 -2.71 5.67
N ILE A 64 -5.70 -2.35 4.53
CA ILE A 64 -6.54 -1.17 4.42
C ILE A 64 -7.95 -1.52 4.87
N ASN A 65 -8.43 -0.82 5.89
CA ASN A 65 -9.74 -1.10 6.46
C ASN A 65 -10.86 -0.90 5.44
N GLY A 66 -11.70 -1.90 5.28
CA GLY A 66 -12.85 -1.85 4.37
C GLY A 66 -12.53 -2.14 2.91
N LEU A 67 -11.27 -2.45 2.59
CA LEU A 67 -10.85 -2.78 1.23
C LEU A 67 -9.99 -4.06 1.25
N PRO A 68 -10.05 -4.86 0.18
CA PRO A 68 -9.19 -6.04 0.07
C PRO A 68 -7.80 -5.66 -0.44
N LEU A 69 -7.20 -4.61 0.12
CA LEU A 69 -5.91 -4.09 -0.30
C LEU A 69 -4.91 -4.11 0.85
N ILE A 70 -3.66 -4.38 0.51
CA ILE A 70 -2.55 -4.45 1.45
C ILE A 70 -1.45 -3.53 0.95
N VAL A 71 -0.95 -2.66 1.82
CA VAL A 71 0.21 -1.81 1.53
C VAL A 71 1.45 -2.48 2.11
N VAL A 72 2.40 -2.83 1.24
CA VAL A 72 3.69 -3.40 1.64
C VAL A 72 4.70 -2.26 1.74
N TYR A 73 5.38 -2.15 2.87
CA TYR A 73 6.33 -1.08 3.10
C TYR A 73 7.52 -1.54 3.92
N ARG A 74 8.54 -0.71 3.98
CA ARG A 74 9.68 -0.93 4.87
C ARG A 74 10.09 0.38 5.53
N ILE A 75 10.69 0.27 6.71
CA ILE A 75 11.22 1.40 7.46
C ILE A 75 12.72 1.46 7.22
N VAL A 76 13.21 2.61 6.79
CA VAL A 76 14.64 2.85 6.58
C VAL A 76 15.08 3.91 7.58
N ASP A 77 15.46 3.46 8.77
CA ASP A 77 15.74 4.34 9.90
C ASP A 77 16.86 5.34 9.60
N ARG A 78 17.92 4.90 8.95
CA ARG A 78 19.06 5.78 8.64
C ARG A 78 18.68 6.95 7.74
N LEU A 79 17.59 6.84 7.00
CA LEU A 79 17.11 7.90 6.12
C LEU A 79 15.89 8.62 6.68
N ASP A 80 15.40 8.19 7.84
CA ASP A 80 14.14 8.65 8.43
C ASP A 80 13.01 8.58 7.40
N GLN A 81 12.95 7.46 6.68
CA GLN A 81 11.98 7.21 5.62
C GLN A 81 11.18 5.95 5.84
N LEU A 82 9.93 6.00 5.42
CA LEU A 82 9.08 4.83 5.25
C LEU A 82 8.81 4.70 3.76
N GLN A 83 9.25 3.60 3.18
CA GLN A 83 9.14 3.38 1.73
C GLN A 83 7.99 2.45 1.42
N ILE A 84 7.03 2.95 0.64
CA ILE A 84 5.90 2.13 0.17
C ILE A 84 6.39 1.35 -1.05
N LEU A 85 6.43 0.03 -0.91
CA LEU A 85 7.02 -0.85 -1.91
C LEU A 85 5.99 -1.40 -2.89
N ARG A 86 4.81 -1.78 -2.41
CA ARG A 86 3.75 -2.34 -3.23
C ARG A 86 2.39 -1.97 -2.64
N VAL A 87 1.37 -1.96 -3.51
CA VAL A 87 -0.02 -1.99 -3.10
C VAL A 87 -0.65 -3.20 -3.79
N LEU A 88 -1.15 -4.15 -3.00
CA LEU A 88 -1.58 -5.46 -3.52
C LEU A 88 -3.03 -5.73 -3.14
N HIS A 89 -3.73 -6.43 -4.01
CA HIS A 89 -4.98 -7.06 -3.64
C HIS A 89 -4.66 -8.24 -2.71
N ASP A 90 -5.48 -8.47 -1.69
CA ASP A 90 -5.18 -9.48 -0.68
C ASP A 90 -5.10 -10.91 -1.25
N ALA A 91 -5.70 -11.15 -2.42
CA ALA A 91 -5.62 -12.44 -3.10
C ALA A 91 -4.39 -12.58 -3.99
N GLN A 92 -3.61 -11.50 -4.21
CA GLN A 92 -2.40 -11.56 -5.01
C GLN A 92 -1.30 -12.31 -4.30
N GLN A 93 -0.52 -13.05 -5.08
CA GLN A 93 0.66 -13.73 -4.57
C GLN A 93 1.78 -12.72 -4.36
N TRP A 94 2.33 -12.69 -3.15
CA TRP A 94 3.46 -11.84 -2.80
C TRP A 94 4.42 -12.62 -1.91
N PRO A 95 5.71 -12.68 -2.22
CA PRO A 95 6.33 -12.11 -3.44
C PRO A 95 5.87 -12.83 -4.70
N VAL A 96 6.03 -12.12 -5.85
CA VAL A 96 5.65 -12.64 -7.15
C VAL A 96 6.66 -13.70 -7.57
N GLY A 97 6.14 -14.76 -8.21
CA GLY A 97 6.97 -15.76 -8.82
C GLY A 97 7.10 -17.03 -7.99
N ASP A 98 7.31 -18.10 -8.64
CA ASP A 98 7.48 -19.48 -8.16
C ASP A 98 6.96 -19.78 -6.77
#